data_e369f5540fa8103f3086f49deb2ac2bb
#
_entry.id   e369f5540fa8103f3086f49deb2ac2bb
#
_cell.length_a   1.000
_cell.length_b   1.000
_cell.length_c   1.000
_cell.angle_alpha   90.00
_cell.angle_beta   90.00
_cell.angle_gamma   90.00
#
_symmetry.space_group_name_H-M   'P 1'
#
loop_
_entity.id
_entity.type
_entity.pdbx_description
1 polymer ?
#
loop_
_entity_poly.entity_id
_entity_poly.type
_entity_poly.pdbx_seq_one_letter_code
_entity_poly.pdbx_strand_id
1 'polypeptide(L)' 'MNVIIQKLNGLWHLIVGSCQIRTPFLEKQDRALVVAYARRVYPGAKILERD' A
#
# COMPACT_ATOMS: atom_id res chain seq x y z
N MET A 1 13.60 0.11 -4.78
CA MET A 1 12.69 -0.57 -3.83
C MET A 1 11.29 -0.62 -4.40
N ASN A 2 10.63 -1.75 -4.30
CA ASN A 2 9.24 -1.90 -4.73
C ASN A 2 8.34 -2.01 -3.51
N VAL A 3 7.22 -1.28 -3.56
CA VAL A 3 6.18 -1.36 -2.55
C VAL A 3 4.91 -1.80 -3.26
N ILE A 4 4.30 -2.88 -2.78
CA ILE A 4 3.08 -3.41 -3.36
C ILE A 4 1.92 -3.01 -2.46
N ILE A 5 0.86 -2.44 -3.05
CA ILE A 5 -0.36 -2.17 -2.31
C ILE A 5 -1.35 -3.28 -2.61
N GLN A 6 -2.03 -3.77 -1.58
CA GLN A 6 -2.95 -4.90 -1.71
C GLN A 6 -4.06 -4.79 -0.68
N LYS A 7 -5.26 -5.19 -1.08
CA LYS A 7 -6.41 -5.23 -0.17
C LYS A 7 -6.42 -6.57 0.56
N LEU A 8 -6.36 -6.52 1.88
CA LEU A 8 -6.38 -7.71 2.73
C LEU A 8 -7.23 -7.43 3.97
N ASN A 9 -8.15 -8.35 4.26
CA ASN A 9 -8.96 -8.28 5.49
C ASN A 9 -9.65 -6.93 5.71
N GLY A 10 -10.18 -6.36 4.63
CA GLY A 10 -10.95 -5.12 4.71
C GLY A 10 -10.12 -3.84 4.72
N LEU A 11 -8.81 -3.96 4.67
CA LEU A 11 -7.89 -2.82 4.71
C LEU A 11 -6.86 -2.92 3.60
N TRP A 12 -6.38 -1.76 3.15
CA TRP A 12 -5.22 -1.73 2.28
C TRP A 12 -3.96 -2.03 3.09
N HIS A 13 -3.05 -2.75 2.48
CA HIS A 13 -1.76 -3.06 3.08
C HIS A 13 -0.64 -2.66 2.14
N LEU A 14 0.52 -2.34 2.72
CA LEU A 14 1.76 -2.16 1.97
C LEU A 14 2.61 -3.40 2.18
N ILE A 15 3.10 -3.96 1.08
CA ILE A 15 3.98 -5.13 1.15
C ILE A 15 5.36 -4.70 0.70
N VAL A 16 6.32 -4.76 1.61
CA VAL A 16 7.71 -4.38 1.36
C VAL A 16 8.56 -5.60 1.65
N GLY A 17 9.05 -6.24 0.58
CA GLY A 17 9.75 -7.51 0.72
C GLY A 17 8.83 -8.56 1.32
N SER A 18 9.20 -9.12 2.46
CA SER A 18 8.38 -10.10 3.17
C SER A 18 7.51 -9.50 4.26
N CYS A 19 7.52 -8.17 4.40
CA CYS A 19 6.77 -7.49 5.46
C CYS A 19 5.43 -7.01 4.95
N GLN A 20 4.38 -7.20 5.76
CA GLN A 20 3.06 -6.64 5.49
C GLN A 20 2.80 -5.54 6.50
N ILE A 21 2.52 -4.33 6.00
CA ILE A 21 2.27 -3.18 6.85
C ILE A 21 0.81 -2.77 6.66
N ARG A 22 0.04 -2.78 7.74
CA ARG A 22 -1.35 -2.38 7.69
C ARG A 22 -1.46 -0.85 7.61
N THR A 23 -2.27 -0.36 6.65
CA THR A 23 -2.54 1.06 6.53
C THR A 23 -3.87 1.39 7.22
N PRO A 24 -4.13 2.67 7.51
CA PRO A 24 -5.42 3.08 8.09
C PRO A 24 -6.53 3.20 7.04
N PHE A 25 -6.32 2.77 5.81
CA PHE A 25 -7.29 2.95 4.73
C PHE A 25 -8.13 1.70 4.52
N LEU A 26 -9.46 1.88 4.48
CA LEU A 26 -10.40 0.80 4.22
C LEU A 26 -10.35 0.39 2.75
N GLU A 27 -10.71 -0.86 2.46
CA GLU A 27 -10.71 -1.38 1.09
C GLU A 27 -11.53 -0.54 0.12
N LYS A 28 -12.61 0.05 0.61
CA LYS A 28 -13.51 0.84 -0.22
C LYS A 28 -12.96 2.23 -0.55
N GLN A 29 -11.86 2.64 0.09
CA GLN A 29 -11.27 3.94 -0.20
C GLN A 29 -10.43 3.88 -1.47
N ASP A 30 -10.29 5.04 -2.11
CA ASP A 30 -9.61 5.13 -3.39
C ASP A 30 -8.14 4.72 -3.27
N ARG A 31 -7.68 3.91 -4.22
CA ARG A 31 -6.29 3.48 -4.28
C ARG A 31 -5.33 4.67 -4.32
N ALA A 32 -5.75 5.79 -4.86
CA ALA A 32 -4.89 6.97 -4.95
C ALA A 32 -4.44 7.45 -3.58
N LEU A 33 -5.30 7.30 -2.56
CA LEU A 33 -4.95 7.67 -1.19
C LEU A 33 -3.84 6.77 -0.66
N VAL A 34 -3.93 5.48 -0.97
CA VAL A 34 -2.95 4.51 -0.52
C VAL A 34 -1.61 4.72 -1.23
N VAL A 35 -1.65 5.03 -2.52
CA VAL A 35 -0.45 5.32 -3.29
C VAL A 35 0.27 6.54 -2.72
N ALA A 36 -0.50 7.60 -2.43
CA ALA A 36 0.08 8.81 -1.84
C ALA A 36 0.70 8.52 -0.47
N TYR A 37 0.03 7.70 0.33
CA TYR A 37 0.54 7.29 1.64
C TYR A 37 1.85 6.52 1.48
N ALA A 38 1.89 5.57 0.55
CA ALA A 38 3.08 4.77 0.31
C ALA A 38 4.26 5.63 -0.13
N ARG A 39 3.99 6.63 -0.97
CA ARG A 39 5.04 7.53 -1.42
C ARG A 39 5.57 8.43 -0.31
N ARG A 40 4.74 8.72 0.68
CA ARG A 40 5.16 9.50 1.84
C ARG A 40 6.05 8.66 2.75
N VAL A 41 5.67 7.41 2.97
CA VAL A 41 6.40 6.52 3.89
C VAL A 41 7.68 6.00 3.24
N TYR A 42 7.63 5.73 1.94
CA TYR A 42 8.78 5.19 1.18
C TYR A 42 9.06 6.07 -0.04
N PRO A 43 9.66 7.24 0.16
CA PRO A 43 9.98 8.13 -0.96
C PRO A 43 10.89 7.44 -1.96
N GLY A 44 10.58 7.60 -3.24
CA GLY A 44 11.40 7.01 -4.30
C GLY A 44 11.09 5.55 -4.61
N ALA A 45 10.20 4.91 -3.86
CA ALA A 45 9.83 3.53 -4.13
C ALA A 45 8.91 3.44 -5.35
N LYS A 46 9.02 2.33 -6.07
CA LYS A 46 8.10 2.02 -7.14
C LYS A 46 6.86 1.38 -6.54
N ILE A 47 5.71 1.96 -6.81
CA ILE A 47 4.44 1.49 -6.23
C ILE A 47 3.74 0.58 -7.22
N LEU A 48 3.47 -0.64 -6.80
CA LEU A 48 2.78 -1.64 -7.61
C LEU A 48 1.47 -2.01 -6.91
N GLU A 49 0.49 -2.46 -7.68
CA GLU A 49 -0.79 -2.88 -7.13
C GLU A 49 -1.00 -4.36 -7.38
N ARG A 50 -1.47 -5.07 -6.36
CA ARG A 50 -1.80 -6.49 -6.46
C ARG A 50 -3.26 -6.68 -6.04
N ASP A 51 -3.95 -7.52 -6.78
CA ASP A 51 -5.35 -7.87 -6.46
C ASP A 51 -5.43 -8.87 -5.32
#